data_2de9762e48ae27ee67416c6c9fb8dd64
#
_entry.id   2de9762e48ae27ee67416c6c9fb8dd64
#
_cell.length_a   1.000
_cell.length_b   1.000
_cell.length_c   1.000
_cell.angle_alpha   90.00
_cell.angle_beta   90.00
_cell.angle_gamma   90.00
#
_symmetry.space_group_name_H-M   'P 1'
#
loop_
_entity.id
_entity.type
_entity.pdbx_description
1 polymer ?
#
loop_
_entity_poly.entity_id
_entity_poly.type
_entity_poly.pdbx_seq_one_letter_code
_entity_poly.pdbx_strand_id
1 'polypeptide(L)'
;LEFRKIACAKVVGKDKNVIVYSPMTKEEYSKQKEQIAIFDKGLELFMQGNFKEAKNYFLKNTKDMPSIKYAQRCDYLIENPPSQWKGEWQALSK
;
A
#
# COMPACT_ATOMS: atom_id res chain seq x y z
N LEU A 1 1.16 -19.11 -11.19
CA LEU A 1 0.66 -18.12 -10.23
C LEU A 1 1.37 -16.80 -10.37
N GLU A 2 0.62 -15.72 -10.29
CA GLU A 2 1.17 -14.38 -10.23
C GLU A 2 1.07 -13.88 -8.80
N PHE A 3 1.88 -12.89 -8.46
CA PHE A 3 1.86 -12.29 -7.13
C PHE A 3 1.75 -10.79 -7.26
N ARG A 4 0.79 -10.20 -6.54
CA ARG A 4 0.68 -8.75 -6.53
C ARG A 4 1.09 -8.25 -5.15
N LYS A 5 1.68 -7.05 -5.13
CA LYS A 5 1.97 -6.38 -3.86
C LYS A 5 0.68 -5.94 -3.22
N ILE A 6 0.56 -6.13 -1.92
CA ILE A 6 -0.62 -5.67 -1.19
C ILE A 6 -0.25 -4.80 0.00
N ALA A 7 1.00 -4.80 0.43
CA ALA A 7 1.41 -3.98 1.57
C ALA A 7 2.92 -3.90 1.68
N CYS A 8 3.37 -2.90 2.42
CA CYS A 8 4.75 -2.81 2.88
C CYS A 8 4.69 -2.78 4.40
N ALA A 9 5.34 -3.72 5.06
CA ALA A 9 5.26 -3.87 6.50
C ALA A 9 6.64 -3.97 7.12
N LYS A 10 6.72 -3.60 8.39
CA LYS A 10 7.97 -3.74 9.13
C LYS A 10 7.96 -5.08 9.85
N VAL A 11 9.07 -5.79 9.75
CA VAL A 11 9.21 -7.07 10.45
C VAL A 11 9.44 -6.80 11.93
N VAL A 12 8.67 -7.47 12.76
CA VAL A 12 8.78 -7.31 14.21
C VAL A 12 10.17 -7.72 14.66
N GLY A 13 10.81 -6.86 15.43
CA GLY A 13 12.14 -7.15 15.97
C GLY A 13 13.27 -6.88 15.01
N LYS A 14 12.97 -6.43 13.80
CA LYS A 14 14.00 -6.13 12.82
C LYS A 14 13.76 -4.75 12.21
N ASP A 15 14.84 -4.10 11.86
CA ASP A 15 14.76 -2.76 11.28
C ASP A 15 14.74 -2.88 9.76
N LYS A 16 13.69 -3.51 9.24
CA LYS A 16 13.65 -3.91 7.86
C LYS A 16 12.21 -3.90 7.33
N ASN A 17 12.02 -3.38 6.14
CA ASN A 17 10.72 -3.38 5.48
C ASN A 17 10.59 -4.61 4.61
N VAL A 18 9.39 -5.16 4.53
CA VAL A 18 9.06 -6.31 3.70
C VAL A 18 7.87 -5.98 2.84
N ILE A 19 7.93 -6.39 1.59
CA ILE A 19 6.77 -6.28 0.72
C ILE A 19 5.95 -7.55 0.87
N VAL A 20 4.68 -7.38 1.18
CA VAL A 20 3.76 -8.51 1.32
C VAL A 20 3.03 -8.71 0.00
N TYR A 21 3.01 -9.95 -0.47
CA TYR A 21 2.41 -10.30 -1.75
C TYR A 21 1.19 -11.18 -1.56
N SER A 22 0.26 -11.09 -2.48
CA SER A 22 -0.91 -11.96 -2.52
C SER A 22 -0.86 -12.78 -3.80
N PRO A 23 -1.01 -14.12 -3.73
CA PRO A 23 -1.00 -14.94 -4.93
C PRO A 23 -2.33 -14.82 -5.68
N MET A 24 -2.28 -14.90 -6.99
CA MET A 24 -3.47 -14.92 -7.83
C MET A 24 -3.18 -15.73 -9.08
N THR A 25 -4.24 -16.19 -9.71
CA THR A 25 -4.09 -16.89 -10.99
C THR A 25 -3.71 -15.88 -12.06
N LYS A 26 -3.21 -16.40 -13.18
CA LYS A 26 -2.90 -15.54 -14.32
C LYS A 26 -4.11 -14.78 -14.79
N GLU A 27 -5.28 -15.46 -14.80
CA GLU A 27 -6.52 -14.83 -15.24
C GLU A 27 -6.91 -13.68 -14.33
N GLU A 28 -6.84 -13.90 -13.03
CA GLU A 28 -7.17 -12.84 -12.07
C GLU A 28 -6.21 -11.66 -12.22
N TYR A 29 -4.93 -11.95 -12.34
CA TYR A 29 -3.93 -10.92 -12.49
C TYR A 29 -4.17 -10.09 -13.75
N SER A 30 -4.49 -10.75 -14.87
CA SER A 30 -4.77 -10.07 -16.12
C SER A 30 -5.97 -9.15 -16.01
N LYS A 31 -7.02 -9.59 -15.32
CA LYS A 31 -8.23 -8.80 -15.17
C LYS A 31 -7.99 -7.58 -14.28
N GLN A 32 -7.06 -7.68 -13.35
CA GLN A 32 -6.79 -6.61 -12.39
C GLN A 32 -5.53 -5.84 -12.72
N LYS A 33 -5.01 -6.02 -13.92
CA LYS A 33 -3.70 -5.46 -14.28
C LYS A 33 -3.64 -3.94 -14.09
N GLU A 34 -4.68 -3.23 -14.51
CA GLU A 34 -4.72 -1.78 -14.35
C GLU A 34 -4.79 -1.39 -12.90
N GLN A 35 -5.62 -2.08 -12.13
CA GLN A 35 -5.75 -1.79 -10.70
C GLN A 35 -4.45 -2.05 -9.96
N ILE A 36 -3.77 -3.12 -10.34
CA ILE A 36 -2.49 -3.48 -9.74
C ILE A 36 -1.44 -2.42 -10.02
N ALA A 37 -1.38 -1.94 -11.26
CA ALA A 37 -0.42 -0.90 -11.63
C ALA A 37 -0.69 0.40 -10.86
N ILE A 38 -1.96 0.76 -10.72
CA ILE A 38 -2.34 1.95 -9.97
C ILE A 38 -1.96 1.80 -8.49
N PHE A 39 -2.25 0.63 -7.92
CA PHE A 39 -1.88 0.38 -6.53
C PHE A 39 -0.36 0.43 -6.34
N ASP A 40 0.40 -0.20 -7.23
CA ASP A 40 1.85 -0.20 -7.12
C ASP A 40 2.41 1.21 -7.13
N LYS A 41 1.86 2.08 -7.98
CA LYS A 41 2.30 3.47 -8.02
C LYS A 41 1.93 4.19 -6.73
N GLY A 42 0.72 3.97 -6.25
CA GLY A 42 0.30 4.55 -4.97
C GLY A 42 1.18 4.09 -3.82
N LEU A 43 1.50 2.80 -3.79
CA LEU A 43 2.35 2.27 -2.73
C LEU A 43 3.75 2.87 -2.77
N GLU A 44 4.30 3.05 -3.97
CA GLU A 44 5.60 3.68 -4.12
C GLU A 44 5.59 5.08 -3.52
N LEU A 45 4.58 5.87 -3.86
CA LEU A 45 4.45 7.22 -3.33
C LEU A 45 4.24 7.22 -1.81
N PHE A 46 3.45 6.27 -1.34
CA PHE A 46 3.20 6.11 0.09
C PHE A 46 4.51 5.85 0.83
N MET A 47 5.34 4.96 0.30
CA MET A 47 6.62 4.63 0.91
C MET A 47 7.58 5.81 0.92
N GLN A 48 7.44 6.72 -0.05
CA GLN A 48 8.24 7.95 -0.11
C GLN A 48 7.73 9.05 0.81
N GLY A 49 6.57 8.84 1.44
CA GLY A 49 5.98 9.85 2.30
C GLY A 49 5.06 10.82 1.58
N ASN A 50 4.80 10.61 0.31
CA ASN A 50 3.90 11.47 -0.49
C ASN A 50 2.47 11.00 -0.34
N PHE A 51 1.91 11.20 0.84
CA PHE A 51 0.62 10.61 1.19
C PHE A 51 -0.53 11.19 0.38
N LYS A 52 -0.50 12.47 0.07
CA LYS A 52 -1.58 13.09 -0.70
C LYS A 52 -1.64 12.53 -2.12
N GLU A 53 -0.49 12.42 -2.77
CA GLU A 53 -0.43 11.88 -4.12
C GLU A 53 -0.75 10.39 -4.12
N ALA A 54 -0.23 9.67 -3.14
CA ALA A 54 -0.53 8.25 -3.01
C ALA A 54 -2.02 8.02 -2.88
N LYS A 55 -2.69 8.83 -2.06
CA LYS A 55 -4.12 8.72 -1.87
C LYS A 55 -4.88 8.88 -3.18
N ASN A 56 -4.45 9.82 -4.02
CA ASN A 56 -5.11 10.02 -5.30
C ASN A 56 -5.09 8.76 -6.16
N TYR A 57 -3.99 8.03 -6.14
CA TYR A 57 -3.92 6.76 -6.86
C TYR A 57 -4.83 5.72 -6.24
N PHE A 58 -4.77 5.57 -4.92
CA PHE A 58 -5.58 4.57 -4.24
C PHE A 58 -7.07 4.81 -4.45
N LEU A 59 -7.51 6.06 -4.50
CA LEU A 59 -8.91 6.39 -4.68
C LEU A 59 -9.44 6.02 -6.06
N LYS A 60 -8.55 5.81 -7.03
CA LYS A 60 -8.98 5.35 -8.36
C LYS A 60 -9.45 3.91 -8.33
N ASN A 61 -9.02 3.13 -7.34
CA ASN A 61 -9.37 1.72 -7.22
C ASN A 61 -10.44 1.54 -6.16
N THR A 62 -11.66 1.97 -6.47
CA THR A 62 -12.73 2.03 -5.48
C THR A 62 -13.22 0.69 -4.98
N LYS A 63 -12.88 -0.40 -5.69
CA LYS A 63 -13.33 -1.73 -5.31
C LYS A 63 -12.18 -2.65 -4.92
N ASP A 64 -10.98 -2.13 -4.83
CA ASP A 64 -9.80 -2.92 -4.52
C ASP A 64 -9.47 -2.75 -3.04
N MET A 65 -9.60 -3.82 -2.26
CA MET A 65 -9.42 -3.73 -0.81
C MET A 65 -8.07 -3.17 -0.37
N PRO A 66 -6.94 -3.63 -0.92
CA PRO A 66 -5.66 -3.02 -0.52
C PRO A 66 -5.63 -1.51 -0.78
N SER A 67 -6.20 -1.06 -1.91
CA SER A 67 -6.22 0.36 -2.24
C SER A 67 -7.10 1.13 -1.27
N ILE A 68 -8.26 0.57 -0.92
CA ILE A 68 -9.17 1.21 0.02
C ILE A 68 -8.49 1.39 1.38
N LYS A 69 -7.84 0.34 1.86
CA LYS A 69 -7.16 0.40 3.14
C LYS A 69 -6.03 1.41 3.15
N TYR A 70 -5.26 1.47 2.06
CA TYR A 70 -4.15 2.41 1.99
C TYR A 70 -4.63 3.85 1.84
N ALA A 71 -5.76 4.06 1.17
CA ALA A 71 -6.34 5.41 1.13
C ALA A 71 -6.69 5.89 2.54
N GLN A 72 -7.25 5.00 3.36
CA GLN A 72 -7.57 5.33 4.75
C GLN A 72 -6.31 5.62 5.55
N ARG A 73 -5.25 4.85 5.33
CA ARG A 73 -3.98 5.08 6.01
C ARG A 73 -3.36 6.41 5.60
N CYS A 74 -3.51 6.79 4.33
CA CYS A 74 -3.05 8.09 3.87
C CYS A 74 -3.77 9.21 4.62
N ASP A 75 -5.10 9.09 4.78
CA ASP A 75 -5.85 10.10 5.53
C ASP A 75 -5.31 10.24 6.95
N TYR A 76 -5.08 9.12 7.60
CA TYR A 76 -4.54 9.14 8.96
C TYR A 76 -3.19 9.85 9.00
N LEU A 77 -2.30 9.52 8.08
CA LEU A 77 -0.94 10.06 8.09
C LEU A 77 -0.88 11.51 7.66
N ILE A 78 -1.82 11.95 6.83
CA ILE A 78 -1.90 13.36 6.47
C ILE A 78 -2.27 14.19 7.69
N GLU A 79 -3.18 13.67 8.53
CA GLU A 79 -3.60 14.37 9.75
C GLU A 79 -2.63 14.15 10.90
N ASN A 80 -1.88 13.07 10.88
CA ASN A 80 -0.92 12.72 11.92
C ASN A 80 0.44 12.45 11.28
N PRO A 81 1.11 13.49 10.77
CA PRO A 81 2.36 13.27 10.05
C PRO A 81 3.43 12.68 10.96
N PRO A 82 4.09 11.61 10.52
CA PRO A 82 5.14 11.01 11.33
C PRO A 82 6.38 11.88 11.34
N SER A 83 7.07 11.89 12.47
CA SER A 83 8.32 12.65 12.58
C SER A 83 9.44 12.00 11.77
N GLN A 84 9.40 10.67 11.66
CA GLN A 84 10.35 9.93 10.85
C GLN A 84 9.60 8.88 10.06
N TRP A 85 9.55 9.05 8.75
CA TRP A 85 8.83 8.11 7.89
C TRP A 85 9.82 7.10 7.31
N LYS A 86 9.55 5.82 7.54
CA LYS A 86 10.44 4.75 7.11
C LYS A 86 9.82 3.89 6.01
N GLY A 87 8.68 4.31 5.48
CA GLY A 87 8.08 3.67 4.33
C GLY A 87 7.13 2.52 4.62
N GLU A 88 6.89 2.21 5.88
CA GLU A 88 6.00 1.09 6.21
C GLU A 88 4.89 1.54 7.14
N TRP A 89 3.79 0.85 7.07
CA TRP A 89 2.67 1.05 7.98
C TRP A 89 2.82 0.13 9.17
N GLN A 90 2.74 0.68 10.35
CA GLN A 90 2.77 -0.11 11.58
C GLN A 90 1.41 -0.03 12.26
N ALA A 91 0.93 -1.17 12.72
CA ALA A 91 -0.30 -1.19 13.50
C ALA A 91 -0.06 -0.43 14.80
N LEU A 92 -0.97 0.47 15.11
CA LEU A 92 -0.83 1.31 16.29
C LEU A 92 -1.44 0.68 17.53
N SER A 93 -2.24 -0.33 17.35
CA SER A 93 -2.79 -1.04 18.48
C SER A 93 -1.79 -2.01 19.02
N LYS A 94 -1.74 -2.06 19.79
CA LYS A 94 -0.84 -3.02 20.11
C LYS A 94 -1.20 -3.41 21.07
#